data_1934d7b59a5fb6c2aabe6bf7e41a0f11
#
_entry.id   1934d7b59a5fb6c2aabe6bf7e41a0f11
#
_cell.length_a   1.000
_cell.length_b   1.000
_cell.length_c   1.000
_cell.angle_alpha   90.00
_cell.angle_beta   90.00
_cell.angle_gamma   90.00
#
_symmetry.space_group_name_H-M   'P 1'
#
loop_
_entity.id
_entity.type
_entity.pdbx_description
1 polymer ?
#
loop_
_entity_poly.entity_id
_entity_poly.type
_entity_poly.pdbx_seq_one_letter_code
_entity_poly.pdbx_strand_id
1 'polypeptide(L)'
;MSALGPVEKLRADHELTAFDCGKEELNRFLQRFALANQQANSTQTYVACRDKVVVGYYSLTVGAVAHAMATERVRKAMPRYPISVMILARLAVDERQAGQGLGKALLKDALLRTAQAADIAGIRALLVHAKDDDAKAFYEYFDFEPSPTDPYHLFLLMMDLQRLAK
;
A
#
# COMPACT_ATOMS: atom_id res chain seq x y z
N MET A 1 1.24 8.86 -27.79
CA MET A 1 1.51 8.19 -26.51
C MET A 1 0.79 8.92 -25.40
N SER A 2 -0.04 8.22 -24.65
CA SER A 2 -0.80 8.87 -23.58
C SER A 2 0.07 9.13 -22.36
N ALA A 3 -0.18 10.27 -21.73
CA ALA A 3 0.50 10.63 -20.50
C ALA A 3 -0.02 9.80 -19.33
N LEU A 4 0.82 9.64 -18.31
CA LEU A 4 0.42 9.02 -17.07
C LEU A 4 -0.53 9.97 -16.32
N GLY A 5 -1.72 9.47 -16.02
CA GLY A 5 -2.70 10.24 -15.25
C GLY A 5 -2.44 10.22 -13.77
N PRO A 6 -3.22 11.03 -13.00
CA PRO A 6 -3.11 10.99 -11.54
C PRO A 6 -3.58 9.64 -10.98
N VAL A 7 -3.11 9.31 -9.79
CA VAL A 7 -3.58 8.11 -9.08
C VAL A 7 -5.03 8.33 -8.67
N GLU A 8 -5.89 7.38 -9.04
CA GLU A 8 -7.32 7.47 -8.80
C GLU A 8 -7.89 6.14 -8.33
N LYS A 9 -9.08 6.18 -7.76
CA LYS A 9 -9.75 4.98 -7.30
C LYS A 9 -10.12 4.10 -8.48
N LEU A 10 -9.97 2.78 -8.33
CA LEU A 10 -10.32 1.81 -9.37
C LEU A 10 -11.80 1.94 -9.76
N ARG A 11 -12.08 1.96 -11.07
CA ARG A 11 -13.43 2.00 -11.63
C ARG A 11 -13.62 0.83 -12.59
N ALA A 12 -14.89 0.51 -12.83
CA ALA A 12 -15.25 -0.58 -13.74
C ALA A 12 -14.80 -0.36 -15.19
N ASP A 13 -14.59 0.90 -15.60
CA ASP A 13 -14.17 1.22 -16.97
C ASP A 13 -12.65 1.22 -17.17
N HIS A 14 -11.88 0.94 -16.12
CA HIS A 14 -10.44 0.78 -16.26
C HIS A 14 -10.10 -0.53 -16.95
N GLU A 15 -9.08 -0.51 -17.81
CA GLU A 15 -8.62 -1.69 -18.54
C GLU A 15 -7.50 -2.38 -17.79
N LEU A 16 -7.72 -3.63 -17.40
CA LEU A 16 -6.83 -4.39 -16.52
C LEU A 16 -6.11 -5.54 -17.22
N THR A 17 -6.60 -5.98 -18.37
CA THR A 17 -6.19 -7.25 -18.98
C THR A 17 -4.73 -7.30 -19.42
N ALA A 18 -4.15 -6.15 -19.76
CA ALA A 18 -2.75 -6.06 -20.19
C ALA A 18 -1.77 -5.91 -19.04
N PHE A 19 -2.27 -5.73 -17.81
CA PHE A 19 -1.39 -5.48 -16.65
C PHE A 19 -0.52 -6.71 -16.35
N ASP A 20 0.78 -6.49 -16.27
CA ASP A 20 1.75 -7.54 -15.92
C ASP A 20 2.91 -6.94 -15.15
N CYS A 21 2.95 -7.22 -13.85
CA CYS A 21 4.03 -6.77 -12.97
C CYS A 21 5.10 -7.84 -12.76
N GLY A 22 4.98 -8.98 -13.46
CA GLY A 22 5.92 -10.09 -13.31
C GLY A 22 5.59 -11.03 -12.16
N LYS A 23 4.55 -10.73 -11.37
CA LYS A 23 4.11 -11.57 -10.27
C LYS A 23 2.64 -11.92 -10.47
N GLU A 24 2.37 -13.19 -10.77
CA GLU A 24 1.04 -13.65 -11.16
C GLU A 24 -0.02 -13.38 -10.09
N GLU A 25 0.33 -13.52 -8.83
CA GLU A 25 -0.61 -13.25 -7.74
C GLU A 25 -1.12 -11.81 -7.74
N LEU A 26 -0.22 -10.87 -7.99
CA LEU A 26 -0.57 -9.45 -8.03
C LEU A 26 -1.36 -9.10 -9.28
N ASN A 27 -1.02 -9.71 -10.42
CA ASN A 27 -1.79 -9.56 -11.65
C ASN A 27 -3.21 -10.08 -11.47
N ARG A 28 -3.34 -11.27 -10.90
CA ARG A 28 -4.63 -11.92 -10.69
C ARG A 28 -5.51 -11.13 -9.74
N PHE A 29 -4.93 -10.61 -8.66
CA PHE A 29 -5.72 -9.81 -7.73
C PHE A 29 -6.34 -8.60 -8.42
N LEU A 30 -5.54 -7.85 -9.16
CA LEU A 30 -6.03 -6.68 -9.88
C LEU A 30 -7.12 -7.06 -10.88
N GLN A 31 -6.87 -8.09 -11.67
CA GLN A 31 -7.73 -8.45 -12.79
C GLN A 31 -9.04 -9.11 -12.35
N ARG A 32 -9.02 -9.86 -11.25
CA ARG A 32 -10.15 -10.72 -10.88
C ARG A 32 -10.83 -10.35 -9.58
N PHE A 33 -10.14 -9.71 -8.65
CA PHE A 33 -10.66 -9.54 -7.28
C PHE A 33 -10.76 -8.08 -6.83
N ALA A 34 -9.95 -7.19 -7.35
CA ALA A 34 -9.82 -5.84 -6.79
C ALA A 34 -11.14 -5.08 -6.80
N LEU A 35 -11.84 -5.05 -7.94
CA LEU A 35 -13.09 -4.29 -8.06
C LEU A 35 -14.19 -4.89 -7.17
N ALA A 36 -14.33 -6.21 -7.16
CA ALA A 36 -15.32 -6.89 -6.33
C ALA A 36 -15.06 -6.65 -4.84
N ASN A 37 -13.79 -6.72 -4.42
CA ASN A 37 -13.42 -6.45 -3.03
C ASN A 37 -13.69 -4.99 -2.65
N GLN A 38 -13.48 -4.06 -3.57
CA GLN A 38 -13.79 -2.66 -3.35
C GLN A 38 -15.28 -2.42 -3.22
N GLN A 39 -16.09 -3.04 -4.06
CA GLN A 39 -17.56 -2.95 -4.00
C GLN A 39 -18.09 -3.55 -2.70
N ALA A 40 -17.43 -4.55 -2.15
CA ALA A 40 -17.77 -5.15 -0.87
C ALA A 40 -17.18 -4.42 0.33
N ASN A 41 -16.46 -3.32 0.11
CA ASN A 41 -15.75 -2.56 1.15
C ASN A 41 -14.72 -3.38 1.93
N SER A 42 -14.15 -4.40 1.28
CA SER A 42 -13.10 -5.24 1.87
C SER A 42 -11.71 -4.60 1.71
N THR A 43 -11.39 -4.14 0.49
CA THR A 43 -10.18 -3.37 0.22
C THR A 43 -10.50 -2.26 -0.76
N GLN A 44 -9.77 -1.16 -0.66
CA GLN A 44 -9.86 -0.08 -1.65
C GLN A 44 -8.62 -0.12 -2.51
N THR A 45 -8.79 -0.05 -3.83
CA THR A 45 -7.69 -0.10 -4.78
C THR A 45 -7.59 1.21 -5.55
N TYR A 46 -6.36 1.69 -5.69
CA TYR A 46 -6.02 2.94 -6.38
C TYR A 46 -5.07 2.61 -7.51
N VAL A 47 -5.30 3.25 -8.66
CA VAL A 47 -4.60 2.89 -9.90
C VAL A 47 -3.96 4.10 -10.56
N ALA A 48 -2.84 3.87 -11.23
CA ALA A 48 -2.23 4.82 -12.16
C ALA A 48 -2.43 4.28 -13.57
N CYS A 49 -2.88 5.13 -14.48
CA CYS A 49 -3.27 4.72 -15.83
C CYS A 49 -2.61 5.57 -16.89
N ARG A 50 -2.44 4.96 -18.07
CA ARG A 50 -2.25 5.68 -19.34
C ARG A 50 -3.52 5.48 -20.15
N ASP A 51 -4.24 6.57 -20.38
CA ASP A 51 -5.65 6.53 -20.78
C ASP A 51 -6.43 5.72 -19.75
N LYS A 52 -7.07 4.65 -20.08
CA LYS A 52 -7.79 3.81 -19.12
C LYS A 52 -7.04 2.52 -18.79
N VAL A 53 -5.82 2.37 -19.31
CA VAL A 53 -5.03 1.17 -19.13
C VAL A 53 -4.22 1.29 -17.83
N VAL A 54 -4.47 0.39 -16.88
CA VAL A 54 -3.78 0.40 -15.59
C VAL A 54 -2.34 -0.04 -15.79
N VAL A 55 -1.40 0.77 -15.29
CA VAL A 55 0.04 0.50 -15.32
C VAL A 55 0.66 0.39 -13.93
N GLY A 56 -0.10 0.66 -12.90
CA GLY A 56 0.33 0.48 -11.51
C GLY A 56 -0.86 0.54 -10.58
N TYR A 57 -0.76 -0.10 -9.41
CA TYR A 57 -1.84 -0.04 -8.43
C TYR A 57 -1.33 -0.32 -7.03
N TYR A 58 -2.13 0.06 -6.05
CA TYR A 58 -1.96 -0.39 -4.69
C TYR A 58 -3.33 -0.57 -4.04
N SER A 59 -3.37 -1.36 -2.96
CA SER A 59 -4.60 -1.63 -2.23
C SER A 59 -4.42 -1.36 -0.74
N LEU A 60 -5.41 -0.72 -0.14
CA LEU A 60 -5.43 -0.42 1.30
C LEU A 60 -6.58 -1.15 1.97
N THR A 61 -6.32 -1.64 3.16
CA THR A 61 -7.35 -2.15 4.07
C THR A 61 -6.96 -1.76 5.49
N VAL A 62 -7.87 -1.97 6.44
CA VAL A 62 -7.59 -1.70 7.85
C VAL A 62 -7.45 -3.01 8.59
N GLY A 63 -6.71 -2.97 9.68
CA GLY A 63 -6.52 -4.13 10.51
C GLY A 63 -6.01 -3.76 11.89
N ALA A 64 -5.64 -4.78 12.64
CA ALA A 64 -5.04 -4.61 13.95
C ALA A 64 -3.92 -5.61 14.10
N VAL A 65 -2.87 -5.21 14.81
CA VAL A 65 -1.75 -6.10 15.09
C VAL A 65 -1.62 -6.29 16.58
N ALA A 66 -1.17 -7.49 16.98
CA ALA A 66 -0.87 -7.77 18.39
C ALA A 66 0.23 -6.82 18.86
N HIS A 67 0.11 -6.34 20.08
CA HIS A 67 1.08 -5.41 20.67
C HIS A 67 2.53 -5.94 20.56
N ALA A 68 2.74 -7.23 20.74
CA ALA A 68 4.07 -7.85 20.65
C ALA A 68 4.65 -7.86 19.24
N MET A 69 3.82 -7.76 18.20
CA MET A 69 4.26 -7.75 16.80
C MET A 69 4.67 -6.36 16.33
N ALA A 70 4.22 -5.31 17.01
CA ALA A 70 4.53 -3.94 16.64
C ALA A 70 5.97 -3.59 17.00
N THR A 71 6.56 -2.66 16.25
CA THR A 71 7.88 -2.10 16.62
C THR A 71 7.77 -1.38 17.97
N GLU A 72 8.90 -1.17 18.62
CA GLU A 72 8.93 -0.47 19.90
C GLU A 72 8.30 0.92 19.80
N ARG A 73 8.60 1.65 18.74
CA ARG A 73 8.04 2.99 18.52
C ARG A 73 6.53 2.97 18.31
N VAL A 74 6.02 1.98 17.59
CA VAL A 74 4.58 1.85 17.31
C VAL A 74 3.82 1.50 18.57
N ARG A 75 4.34 0.58 19.40
CA ARG A 75 3.65 0.16 20.63
C ARG A 75 3.87 1.06 21.84
N LYS A 76 4.82 1.99 21.75
CA LYS A 76 5.13 2.88 22.88
C LYS A 76 3.89 3.68 23.28
N ALA A 77 3.59 3.66 24.58
CA ALA A 77 2.42 4.33 25.16
C ALA A 77 1.07 3.81 24.65
N MET A 78 1.06 2.67 23.94
CA MET A 78 -0.19 2.02 23.53
C MET A 78 -0.59 0.99 24.59
N PRO A 79 -1.89 0.87 24.89
CA PRO A 79 -2.37 -0.21 25.75
C PRO A 79 -2.09 -1.56 25.12
N ARG A 80 -2.08 -2.62 25.93
CA ARG A 80 -1.78 -3.99 25.47
C ARG A 80 -2.96 -4.64 24.73
N TYR A 81 -3.73 -3.85 24.01
CA TYR A 81 -4.74 -4.31 23.09
C TYR A 81 -4.18 -4.33 21.67
N PRO A 82 -4.83 -5.00 20.75
CA PRO A 82 -4.43 -4.89 19.33
C PRO A 82 -4.38 -3.43 18.89
N ILE A 83 -3.34 -3.11 18.15
CA ILE A 83 -3.07 -1.75 17.69
C ILE A 83 -3.67 -1.57 16.29
N SER A 84 -4.48 -0.53 16.11
CA SER A 84 -5.12 -0.24 14.82
C SER A 84 -4.11 0.27 13.81
N VAL A 85 -4.11 -0.33 12.62
CA VAL A 85 -3.19 0.04 11.54
C VAL A 85 -3.95 0.13 10.21
N MET A 86 -3.40 0.92 9.30
CA MET A 86 -3.72 0.80 7.88
C MET A 86 -2.77 -0.24 7.30
N ILE A 87 -3.26 -1.08 6.41
CA ILE A 87 -2.44 -2.10 5.76
C ILE A 87 -2.35 -1.78 4.27
N LEU A 88 -1.12 -1.58 3.80
CA LEU A 88 -0.82 -1.53 2.38
C LEU A 88 -0.67 -2.98 1.93
N ALA A 89 -1.78 -3.55 1.48
CA ALA A 89 -1.85 -4.97 1.21
C ALA A 89 -1.09 -5.37 -0.05
N ARG A 90 -1.09 -4.49 -1.06
CA ARG A 90 -0.43 -4.75 -2.34
C ARG A 90 0.04 -3.44 -2.95
N LEU A 91 1.18 -3.51 -3.64
CA LEU A 91 1.68 -2.42 -4.47
C LEU A 91 2.44 -3.04 -5.63
N ALA A 92 2.05 -2.71 -6.86
CA ALA A 92 2.63 -3.33 -8.05
C ALA A 92 2.68 -2.36 -9.22
N VAL A 93 3.73 -2.47 -10.02
CA VAL A 93 3.97 -1.65 -11.22
C VAL A 93 4.17 -2.58 -12.40
N ASP A 94 3.49 -2.27 -13.51
CA ASP A 94 3.67 -3.00 -14.76
C ASP A 94 5.15 -2.94 -15.18
N GLU A 95 5.70 -4.06 -15.64
CA GLU A 95 7.10 -4.15 -16.01
C GLU A 95 7.52 -3.14 -17.06
N ARG A 96 6.60 -2.75 -17.94
CA ARG A 96 6.85 -1.73 -18.97
C ARG A 96 7.06 -0.34 -18.39
N GLN A 97 6.67 -0.11 -17.14
CA GLN A 97 6.84 1.15 -16.43
C GLN A 97 7.98 1.10 -15.41
N ALA A 98 8.70 -0.02 -15.31
CA ALA A 98 9.77 -0.19 -14.33
C ALA A 98 10.87 0.85 -14.51
N GLY A 99 11.46 1.32 -13.42
CA GLY A 99 12.57 2.27 -13.45
C GLY A 99 12.16 3.72 -13.67
N GLN A 100 10.87 4.04 -13.72
CA GLN A 100 10.37 5.40 -13.96
C GLN A 100 9.81 6.09 -12.70
N GLY A 101 10.02 5.48 -11.53
CA GLY A 101 9.59 6.08 -10.27
C GLY A 101 8.12 5.91 -9.94
N LEU A 102 7.38 5.08 -10.67
CA LEU A 102 5.95 4.91 -10.42
C LEU A 102 5.69 4.23 -9.08
N GLY A 103 6.51 3.24 -8.68
CA GLY A 103 6.37 2.60 -7.38
C GLY A 103 6.47 3.58 -6.22
N LYS A 104 7.44 4.50 -6.29
CA LYS A 104 7.60 5.57 -5.31
C LYS A 104 6.39 6.50 -5.30
N ALA A 105 5.88 6.85 -6.47
CA ALA A 105 4.72 7.73 -6.60
C ALA A 105 3.46 7.09 -6.02
N LEU A 106 3.27 5.80 -6.25
CA LEU A 106 2.16 5.04 -5.67
C LEU A 106 2.28 4.96 -4.15
N LEU A 107 3.48 4.71 -3.64
CA LEU A 107 3.69 4.70 -2.19
C LEU A 107 3.37 6.06 -1.57
N LYS A 108 3.85 7.14 -2.19
CA LYS A 108 3.55 8.49 -1.70
C LYS A 108 2.06 8.77 -1.68
N ASP A 109 1.32 8.35 -2.70
CA ASP A 109 -0.13 8.49 -2.73
C ASP A 109 -0.79 7.71 -1.60
N ALA A 110 -0.31 6.48 -1.34
CA ALA A 110 -0.80 5.66 -0.23
C ALA A 110 -0.55 6.34 1.12
N LEU A 111 0.60 6.97 1.29
CA LEU A 111 0.91 7.71 2.52
C LEU A 111 -0.05 8.89 2.71
N LEU A 112 -0.32 9.64 1.64
CA LEU A 112 -1.25 10.76 1.70
C LEU A 112 -2.65 10.31 2.08
N ARG A 113 -3.15 9.24 1.46
CA ARG A 113 -4.50 8.74 1.78
C ARG A 113 -4.58 8.16 3.17
N THR A 114 -3.52 7.50 3.63
CA THR A 114 -3.46 7.00 5.01
C THR A 114 -3.49 8.15 6.01
N ALA A 115 -2.74 9.23 5.76
CA ALA A 115 -2.75 10.41 6.61
C ALA A 115 -4.15 11.03 6.67
N GLN A 116 -4.87 11.10 5.54
CA GLN A 116 -6.25 11.60 5.49
C GLN A 116 -7.20 10.72 6.30
N ALA A 117 -7.05 9.40 6.19
CA ALA A 117 -7.88 8.46 6.95
C ALA A 117 -7.61 8.56 8.45
N ALA A 118 -6.39 8.86 8.85
CA ALA A 118 -6.02 9.01 10.25
C ALA A 118 -6.65 10.25 10.92
N ASP A 119 -7.11 11.22 10.12
CA ASP A 119 -7.86 12.37 10.66
C ASP A 119 -9.30 12.00 11.01
N ILE A 120 -9.78 10.86 10.53
CA ILE A 120 -11.16 10.40 10.75
C ILE A 120 -11.20 9.29 11.79
N ALA A 121 -10.25 8.38 11.75
CA ALA A 121 -10.22 7.21 12.61
C ALA A 121 -8.82 7.00 13.17
N GLY A 122 -8.72 6.39 14.35
CA GLY A 122 -7.43 6.12 14.98
C GLY A 122 -6.63 5.09 14.21
N ILE A 123 -5.56 5.54 13.57
CA ILE A 123 -4.62 4.70 12.84
C ILE A 123 -3.23 5.03 13.37
N ARG A 124 -2.61 4.04 14.03
CA ARG A 124 -1.30 4.25 14.67
C ARG A 124 -0.15 4.24 13.66
N ALA A 125 -0.25 3.41 12.64
CA ALA A 125 0.84 3.19 11.70
C ALA A 125 0.33 2.61 10.39
N LEU A 126 1.16 2.67 9.33
CA LEU A 126 0.96 1.93 8.10
C LEU A 126 1.80 0.66 8.18
N LEU A 127 1.19 -0.48 7.92
CA LEU A 127 1.84 -1.78 7.90
C LEU A 127 1.91 -2.29 6.46
N VAL A 128 3.07 -2.83 6.08
CA VAL A 128 3.23 -3.54 4.80
C VAL A 128 3.73 -4.95 5.05
N HIS A 129 3.31 -5.88 4.19
CA HIS A 129 3.83 -7.24 4.17
C HIS A 129 4.70 -7.36 2.91
N ALA A 130 6.04 -7.31 3.08
CA ALA A 130 6.96 -7.41 1.97
C ALA A 130 7.00 -8.86 1.45
N LYS A 131 6.87 -9.02 0.15
CA LYS A 131 6.84 -10.36 -0.47
C LYS A 131 8.21 -11.01 -0.53
N ASP A 132 9.26 -10.20 -0.63
CA ASP A 132 10.61 -10.67 -0.83
C ASP A 132 11.60 -9.61 -0.33
N ASP A 133 12.89 -9.92 -0.45
CA ASP A 133 13.93 -9.02 0.03
C ASP A 133 14.00 -7.72 -0.78
N ASP A 134 13.65 -7.74 -2.05
CA ASP A 134 13.63 -6.53 -2.88
C ASP A 134 12.52 -5.58 -2.40
N ALA A 135 11.34 -6.12 -2.13
CA ALA A 135 10.24 -5.33 -1.58
C ALA A 135 10.59 -4.80 -0.19
N LYS A 136 11.20 -5.63 0.66
CA LYS A 136 11.64 -5.21 1.99
C LYS A 136 12.61 -4.05 1.90
N ALA A 137 13.63 -4.15 1.03
CA ALA A 137 14.61 -3.08 0.82
C ALA A 137 13.94 -1.80 0.33
N PHE A 138 12.96 -1.91 -0.57
CA PHE A 138 12.21 -0.77 -1.06
C PHE A 138 11.52 -0.01 0.10
N TYR A 139 10.83 -0.74 0.97
CA TYR A 139 10.15 -0.10 2.11
C TYR A 139 11.12 0.43 3.15
N GLU A 140 12.21 -0.28 3.42
CA GLU A 140 13.24 0.20 4.36
C GLU A 140 13.90 1.50 3.87
N TYR A 141 14.02 1.67 2.57
CA TYR A 141 14.52 2.92 1.98
C TYR A 141 13.62 4.10 2.36
N PHE A 142 12.34 3.87 2.56
CA PHE A 142 11.39 4.90 2.98
C PHE A 142 11.13 4.91 4.48
N ASP A 143 12.08 4.40 5.26
CA ASP A 143 12.09 4.45 6.73
C ASP A 143 11.07 3.54 7.42
N PHE A 144 10.52 2.55 6.70
CA PHE A 144 9.74 1.50 7.35
C PHE A 144 10.67 0.62 8.20
N GLU A 145 10.20 0.22 9.38
CA GLU A 145 10.96 -0.59 10.31
C GLU A 145 10.36 -1.98 10.44
N PRO A 146 11.20 -3.04 10.42
CA PRO A 146 10.67 -4.40 10.52
C PRO A 146 10.10 -4.71 11.92
N SER A 147 9.08 -5.57 11.93
CA SER A 147 8.52 -6.11 13.16
C SER A 147 9.57 -6.97 13.89
N PRO A 148 9.58 -6.97 15.22
CA PRO A 148 10.50 -7.84 15.97
C PRO A 148 10.19 -9.32 15.81
N THR A 149 8.99 -9.69 15.38
CA THR A 149 8.57 -11.09 15.23
C THR A 149 8.55 -11.58 13.79
N ASP A 150 8.56 -10.65 12.82
CA ASP A 150 8.57 -11.02 11.39
C ASP A 150 9.28 -9.93 10.60
N PRO A 151 10.47 -10.22 10.03
CA PRO A 151 11.26 -9.20 9.33
C PRO A 151 10.62 -8.70 8.04
N TYR A 152 9.63 -9.40 7.50
CA TYR A 152 8.92 -8.99 6.28
C TYR A 152 7.65 -8.20 6.55
N HIS A 153 7.29 -8.01 7.81
CA HIS A 153 6.22 -7.10 8.22
C HIS A 153 6.87 -5.80 8.68
N LEU A 154 6.63 -4.70 7.95
CA LEU A 154 7.29 -3.43 8.24
C LEU A 154 6.26 -2.36 8.56
N PHE A 155 6.62 -1.50 9.50
CA PHE A 155 5.75 -0.44 10.01
C PHE A 155 6.33 0.93 9.73
N LEU A 156 5.45 1.86 9.38
CA LEU A 156 5.78 3.29 9.37
C LEU A 156 4.85 3.99 10.36
N LEU A 157 5.42 4.55 11.41
CA LEU A 157 4.66 5.24 12.44
C LEU A 157 3.95 6.46 11.84
N MET A 158 2.72 6.73 12.27
CA MET A 158 1.92 7.81 11.68
C MET A 158 2.64 9.16 11.70
N MET A 159 3.36 9.48 12.76
CA MET A 159 4.13 10.72 12.86
C MET A 159 5.17 10.84 11.74
N ASP A 160 5.89 9.76 11.45
CA ASP A 160 6.89 9.73 10.38
C ASP A 160 6.21 9.77 9.00
N LEU A 161 5.10 9.05 8.86
CA LEU A 161 4.31 9.03 7.65
C LEU A 161 3.82 10.44 7.28
N GLN A 162 3.30 11.18 8.25
CA GLN A 162 2.81 12.53 8.03
C GLN A 162 3.91 13.48 7.56
N ARG A 163 5.14 13.25 8.03
CA ARG A 163 6.30 14.02 7.59
C ARG A 163 6.65 13.72 6.14
N LEU A 164 6.64 12.45 5.75
CA LEU A 164 6.97 12.01 4.39
C LEU A 164 5.88 12.37 3.37
N ALA A 165 4.63 12.48 3.82
CA ALA A 165 3.48 12.77 2.96
C ALA A 165 3.37 14.24 2.55
N LYS A 166 4.10 15.13 3.22
CA LYS A 166 4.09 16.56 2.92
C LYS A 166 4.84 16.90 1.64
#